data_61737c989b336b8de2d64a910114c179
#
_entry.id   61737c989b336b8de2d64a910114c179
#
_cell.length_a   1.000
_cell.length_b   1.000
_cell.length_c   1.000
_cell.angle_alpha   90.00
_cell.angle_beta   90.00
_cell.angle_gamma   90.00
#
_symmetry.space_group_name_H-M   'P 1'
#
loop_
_entity.id
_entity.type
_entity.pdbx_description
1 polymer ?
#
loop_
_entity_poly.entity_id
_entity_poly.type
_entity_poly.pdbx_seq_one_letter_code
_entity_poly.pdbx_strand_id
1 'polypeptide(L)'
;MEIHFITITRKALILLYFMCFYCYNVFAQLDQTEYEKAIQRKEYRFALEHIREQISNTKEPDADMYYKRAIAYEGIGNYIYAISDCTSALKYNPNDEKAYLLRGKCKIKMGDPTYIKDLQKGGKEGIAMLKKLGKEPTTTTSQNDIEIISDVDTDIPAMGRNTNNKTFVVIIANEKYLENNISQVCYAQKDGDVFKQYCIKTLGIPAENIHVRNNATRNQMRSEMKWLNNIANAFGEKSNIIVYYSGHGMPDEENQKAYLLPSDGIANDPESAYSLESFYNQLGALNVNSIVVFLDACFSGFQRDGGMLTATKGVAIKPKEEKLNGNVIVISASKGDETAYPYQEKGHGLFTYYLLKKLQSSKGDITLKELVNYIIDNVKQTSMRKNSKIQTPTIYASEHKSEYLYNLKLRNNK
;
A
#
# COMPACT_ATOMS: atom_id res chain seq x y z
N MET A 1 -17.69 0.01 69.03
CA MET A 1 -18.40 -1.02 68.23
C MET A 1 -18.30 -0.78 66.72
N GLU A 2 -18.19 0.46 66.25
CA GLU A 2 -18.12 0.82 64.82
C GLU A 2 -16.81 0.45 64.09
N ILE A 3 -15.65 0.46 64.79
CA ILE A 3 -14.35 0.19 64.17
C ILE A 3 -14.20 -1.30 63.76
N HIS A 4 -14.87 -2.21 64.46
CA HIS A 4 -14.84 -3.65 64.16
C HIS A 4 -15.68 -4.01 62.92
N PHE A 5 -16.77 -3.29 62.67
CA PHE A 5 -17.63 -3.54 61.52
C PHE A 5 -16.99 -3.09 60.18
N ILE A 6 -16.26 -1.97 60.19
CA ILE A 6 -15.56 -1.44 59.01
C ILE A 6 -14.41 -2.38 58.59
N THR A 7 -13.71 -2.98 59.55
CA THR A 7 -12.59 -3.91 59.29
C THR A 7 -13.04 -5.24 58.70
N ILE A 8 -14.20 -5.74 59.10
CA ILE A 8 -14.78 -6.98 58.53
C ILE A 8 -15.27 -6.74 57.11
N THR A 9 -15.90 -5.62 56.79
CA THR A 9 -16.36 -5.29 55.44
C THR A 9 -15.20 -5.04 54.48
N ARG A 10 -14.12 -4.42 54.91
CA ARG A 10 -12.91 -4.25 54.06
C ARG A 10 -12.23 -5.58 53.72
N LYS A 11 -12.11 -6.48 54.69
CA LYS A 11 -11.56 -7.83 54.43
C LYS A 11 -12.46 -8.65 53.51
N ALA A 12 -13.78 -8.55 53.66
CA ALA A 12 -14.73 -9.21 52.79
C ALA A 12 -14.69 -8.67 51.35
N LEU A 13 -14.54 -7.33 51.15
CA LEU A 13 -14.38 -6.73 49.86
C LEU A 13 -13.05 -7.12 49.17
N ILE A 14 -11.98 -7.20 49.92
CA ILE A 14 -10.66 -7.65 49.42
C ILE A 14 -10.73 -9.14 49.01
N LEU A 15 -11.40 -9.99 49.82
CA LEU A 15 -11.59 -11.40 49.47
C LEU A 15 -12.47 -11.57 48.22
N LEU A 16 -13.54 -10.79 48.09
CA LEU A 16 -14.38 -10.79 46.88
C LEU A 16 -13.60 -10.36 45.65
N TYR A 17 -12.77 -9.33 45.77
CA TYR A 17 -11.89 -8.87 44.67
C TYR A 17 -10.89 -9.96 44.27
N PHE A 18 -10.24 -10.62 45.21
CA PHE A 18 -9.35 -11.76 44.96
C PHE A 18 -10.07 -12.97 44.37
N MET A 19 -11.28 -13.28 44.84
CA MET A 19 -12.10 -14.33 44.24
C MET A 19 -12.54 -14.01 42.82
N CYS A 20 -12.99 -12.79 42.53
CA CYS A 20 -13.33 -12.36 41.16
C CYS A 20 -12.09 -12.39 40.26
N PHE A 21 -10.93 -11.92 40.73
CA PHE A 21 -9.68 -11.98 40.02
C PHE A 21 -9.19 -13.41 39.75
N TYR A 22 -9.36 -14.31 40.75
CA TYR A 22 -9.04 -15.72 40.61
C TYR A 22 -10.00 -16.43 39.66
N CYS A 23 -11.30 -16.18 39.75
CA CYS A 23 -12.29 -16.71 38.82
C CYS A 23 -12.04 -16.22 37.39
N TYR A 24 -11.70 -14.95 37.21
CA TYR A 24 -11.35 -14.39 35.90
C TYR A 24 -10.11 -15.07 35.29
N ASN A 25 -9.05 -15.27 36.08
CA ASN A 25 -7.86 -15.98 35.63
C ASN A 25 -8.09 -17.47 35.33
N VAL A 26 -8.91 -18.14 36.12
CA VAL A 26 -9.29 -19.54 35.87
C VAL A 26 -10.16 -19.66 34.62
N PHE A 27 -11.08 -18.72 34.38
CA PHE A 27 -11.89 -18.68 33.16
C PHE A 27 -11.03 -18.39 31.92
N ALA A 28 -10.09 -17.45 31.98
CA ALA A 28 -9.15 -17.16 30.92
C ALA A 28 -8.20 -18.35 30.62
N GLN A 29 -7.81 -19.11 31.65
CA GLN A 29 -6.98 -20.32 31.53
C GLN A 29 -7.74 -21.51 30.96
N LEU A 30 -9.05 -21.65 31.24
CA LEU A 30 -9.93 -22.63 30.62
C LEU A 30 -10.15 -22.34 29.13
N ASP A 31 -10.32 -21.08 28.76
CA ASP A 31 -10.50 -20.61 27.38
C ASP A 31 -9.24 -20.84 26.56
N GLN A 32 -8.04 -20.61 27.13
CA GLN A 32 -6.75 -20.89 26.52
C GLN A 32 -6.58 -22.37 26.16
N THR A 33 -7.08 -23.29 26.98
CA THR A 33 -7.03 -24.74 26.72
C THR A 33 -7.87 -25.17 25.52
N GLU A 34 -9.02 -24.56 25.26
CA GLU A 34 -9.87 -24.91 24.10
C GLU A 34 -9.22 -24.44 22.77
N TYR A 35 -8.66 -23.23 22.71
CA TYR A 35 -7.89 -22.76 21.56
C TYR A 35 -6.70 -23.70 21.28
N GLU A 36 -5.90 -24.03 22.29
CA GLU A 36 -4.72 -24.90 22.12
C GLU A 36 -5.10 -26.31 21.66
N LYS A 37 -6.17 -26.88 22.20
CA LYS A 37 -6.72 -28.17 21.73
C LYS A 37 -7.16 -28.10 20.26
N ALA A 38 -7.81 -27.02 19.87
CA ALA A 38 -8.24 -26.81 18.48
C ALA A 38 -7.03 -26.73 17.52
N ILE A 39 -5.98 -25.99 17.90
CA ILE A 39 -4.73 -25.92 17.11
C ILE A 39 -4.07 -27.29 16.99
N GLN A 40 -3.98 -28.07 18.10
CA GLN A 40 -3.42 -29.43 18.08
C GLN A 40 -4.20 -30.38 17.16
N ARG A 41 -5.54 -30.26 17.12
CA ARG A 41 -6.43 -31.03 16.24
C ARG A 41 -6.47 -30.50 14.81
N LYS A 42 -5.78 -29.40 14.51
CA LYS A 42 -5.81 -28.69 13.21
C LYS A 42 -7.21 -28.15 12.85
N GLU A 43 -8.03 -27.89 13.84
CA GLU A 43 -9.37 -27.28 13.73
C GLU A 43 -9.24 -25.73 13.64
N TYR A 44 -8.44 -25.27 12.67
CA TYR A 44 -8.02 -23.87 12.59
C TYR A 44 -9.17 -22.87 12.40
N ARG A 45 -10.28 -23.29 11.77
CA ARG A 45 -11.48 -22.42 11.65
C ARG A 45 -12.12 -22.19 13.00
N PHE A 46 -12.26 -23.23 13.80
CA PHE A 46 -12.79 -23.12 15.17
C PHE A 46 -11.87 -22.26 16.04
N ALA A 47 -10.55 -22.51 15.99
CA ALA A 47 -9.58 -21.69 16.71
C ALA A 47 -9.65 -20.20 16.28
N LEU A 48 -9.88 -19.93 15.00
CA LEU A 48 -10.01 -18.58 14.47
C LEU A 48 -11.26 -17.86 15.01
N GLU A 49 -12.40 -18.52 15.02
CA GLU A 49 -13.65 -17.95 15.55
C GLU A 49 -13.49 -17.63 17.04
N HIS A 50 -12.94 -18.57 17.79
CA HIS A 50 -12.70 -18.42 19.22
C HIS A 50 -11.78 -17.22 19.56
N ILE A 51 -10.62 -17.12 18.90
CA ILE A 51 -9.70 -16.00 19.15
C ILE A 51 -10.24 -14.65 18.65
N ARG A 52 -11.08 -14.65 17.61
CA ARG A 52 -11.78 -13.44 17.15
C ARG A 52 -12.77 -12.93 18.19
N GLU A 53 -13.53 -13.83 18.79
CA GLU A 53 -14.46 -13.48 19.87
C GLU A 53 -13.70 -12.91 21.07
N GLN A 54 -12.60 -13.53 21.48
CA GLN A 54 -11.76 -13.01 22.56
C GLN A 54 -11.25 -11.60 22.27
N ILE A 55 -10.72 -11.36 21.06
CA ILE A 55 -10.23 -10.03 20.64
C ILE A 55 -11.38 -9.01 20.66
N SER A 56 -12.58 -9.38 20.16
CA SER A 56 -13.74 -8.47 20.14
C SER A 56 -14.23 -8.06 21.53
N ASN A 57 -14.07 -8.95 22.50
CA ASN A 57 -14.47 -8.73 23.88
C ASN A 57 -13.37 -8.10 24.74
N THR A 58 -12.16 -7.92 24.19
CA THR A 58 -11.01 -7.34 24.89
C THR A 58 -10.84 -5.88 24.49
N LYS A 59 -10.79 -4.99 25.48
CA LYS A 59 -10.68 -3.55 25.26
C LYS A 59 -9.35 -3.16 24.62
N GLU A 60 -8.27 -3.87 24.96
CA GLU A 60 -6.93 -3.70 24.45
C GLU A 60 -6.30 -5.07 24.17
N PRO A 61 -6.45 -5.63 22.97
CA PRO A 61 -5.84 -6.91 22.61
C PRO A 61 -4.30 -6.81 22.66
N ASP A 62 -3.66 -7.85 23.18
CA ASP A 62 -2.21 -7.93 23.34
C ASP A 62 -1.49 -8.66 22.19
N ALA A 63 -0.16 -8.75 22.29
CA ALA A 63 0.69 -9.42 21.29
C ALA A 63 0.33 -10.91 21.13
N ASP A 64 0.00 -11.60 22.22
CA ASP A 64 -0.30 -13.03 22.20
C ASP A 64 -1.61 -13.33 21.47
N MET A 65 -2.62 -12.51 21.66
CA MET A 65 -3.91 -12.63 20.97
C MET A 65 -3.74 -12.48 19.45
N TYR A 66 -2.97 -11.48 19.02
CA TYR A 66 -2.68 -11.31 17.58
C TYR A 66 -1.86 -12.49 17.04
N TYR A 67 -0.86 -12.96 17.78
CA TYR A 67 -0.05 -14.09 17.37
C TYR A 67 -0.85 -15.39 17.27
N LYS A 68 -1.73 -15.67 18.22
CA LYS A 68 -2.67 -16.81 18.19
C LYS A 68 -3.58 -16.73 16.97
N ARG A 69 -4.12 -15.57 16.66
CA ARG A 69 -4.96 -15.41 15.47
C ARG A 69 -4.16 -15.60 14.17
N ALA A 70 -2.91 -15.16 14.14
CA ALA A 70 -2.02 -15.40 13.01
C ALA A 70 -1.77 -16.90 12.76
N ILE A 71 -1.61 -17.73 13.82
CA ILE A 71 -1.48 -19.18 13.70
C ILE A 71 -2.75 -19.79 13.07
N ALA A 72 -3.92 -19.38 13.52
CA ALA A 72 -5.18 -19.87 13.00
C ALA A 72 -5.37 -19.48 11.53
N TYR A 73 -5.00 -18.25 11.15
CA TYR A 73 -5.01 -17.80 9.74
C TYR A 73 -4.01 -18.57 8.86
N GLU A 74 -2.80 -18.82 9.35
CA GLU A 74 -1.82 -19.64 8.62
C GLU A 74 -2.35 -21.05 8.38
N GLY A 75 -2.95 -21.66 9.40
CA GLY A 75 -3.51 -23.01 9.33
C GLY A 75 -4.65 -23.16 8.32
N ILE A 76 -5.45 -22.13 8.07
CA ILE A 76 -6.48 -22.12 7.00
C ILE A 76 -5.94 -21.65 5.65
N GLY A 77 -4.62 -21.38 5.53
CA GLY A 77 -3.98 -20.91 4.30
C GLY A 77 -4.18 -19.42 4.00
N ASN A 78 -4.71 -18.64 4.94
CA ASN A 78 -4.89 -17.20 4.76
C ASN A 78 -3.64 -16.44 5.22
N TYR A 79 -2.59 -16.54 4.41
CA TYR A 79 -1.27 -16.00 4.75
C TYR A 79 -1.25 -14.48 4.87
N ILE A 80 -2.11 -13.77 4.16
CA ILE A 80 -2.20 -12.31 4.20
C ILE A 80 -2.59 -11.85 5.61
N TYR A 81 -3.67 -12.41 6.15
CA TYR A 81 -4.11 -12.07 7.52
C TYR A 81 -3.14 -12.55 8.58
N ALA A 82 -2.49 -13.70 8.37
CA ALA A 82 -1.44 -14.17 9.26
C ALA A 82 -0.25 -13.19 9.31
N ILE A 83 0.20 -12.65 8.18
CA ILE A 83 1.25 -11.63 8.10
C ILE A 83 0.83 -10.34 8.80
N SER A 84 -0.40 -9.89 8.59
CA SER A 84 -0.96 -8.71 9.24
C SER A 84 -0.96 -8.84 10.77
N ASP A 85 -1.46 -9.97 11.27
CA ASP A 85 -1.53 -10.23 12.70
C ASP A 85 -0.15 -10.41 13.34
N CYS A 86 0.79 -11.10 12.68
CA CYS A 86 2.17 -11.14 13.13
C CYS A 86 2.79 -9.74 13.20
N THR A 87 2.45 -8.87 12.26
CA THR A 87 2.91 -7.48 12.26
C THR A 87 2.32 -6.69 13.42
N SER A 88 1.05 -6.93 13.75
CA SER A 88 0.40 -6.37 14.95
C SER A 88 1.05 -6.87 16.23
N ALA A 89 1.29 -8.18 16.36
CA ALA A 89 1.99 -8.76 17.50
C ALA A 89 3.38 -8.14 17.70
N LEU A 90 4.13 -7.93 16.60
CA LEU A 90 5.48 -7.31 16.62
C LEU A 90 5.47 -5.81 16.97
N LYS A 91 4.34 -5.10 16.85
CA LYS A 91 4.22 -3.73 17.38
C LYS A 91 4.24 -3.71 18.90
N TYR A 92 3.63 -4.70 19.56
CA TYR A 92 3.60 -4.84 21.00
C TYR A 92 4.89 -5.50 21.56
N ASN A 93 5.43 -6.50 20.83
CA ASN A 93 6.68 -7.16 21.18
C ASN A 93 7.65 -7.21 19.97
N PRO A 94 8.49 -6.17 19.77
CA PRO A 94 9.40 -6.06 18.61
C PRO A 94 10.49 -7.14 18.53
N ASN A 95 10.68 -7.93 19.59
CA ASN A 95 11.71 -8.98 19.66
C ASN A 95 11.12 -10.39 19.67
N ASP A 96 9.86 -10.57 19.32
CA ASP A 96 9.21 -11.88 19.30
C ASP A 96 9.70 -12.73 18.13
N GLU A 97 10.65 -13.63 18.40
CA GLU A 97 11.23 -14.57 17.41
C GLU A 97 10.13 -15.45 16.77
N LYS A 98 9.09 -15.85 17.52
CA LYS A 98 8.00 -16.73 17.02
C LYS A 98 7.14 -15.97 16.01
N ALA A 99 6.82 -14.71 16.29
CA ALA A 99 6.05 -13.87 15.37
C ALA A 99 6.84 -13.58 14.08
N TYR A 100 8.15 -13.31 14.18
CA TYR A 100 9.00 -13.19 13.00
C TYR A 100 9.08 -14.49 12.20
N LEU A 101 9.26 -15.64 12.87
CA LEU A 101 9.32 -16.95 12.20
C LEU A 101 8.03 -17.26 11.44
N LEU A 102 6.87 -17.08 12.08
CA LEU A 102 5.56 -17.31 11.45
C LEU A 102 5.35 -16.37 10.27
N ARG A 103 5.65 -15.07 10.44
CA ARG A 103 5.54 -14.09 9.35
C ARG A 103 6.44 -14.44 8.17
N GLY A 104 7.67 -14.83 8.44
CA GLY A 104 8.60 -15.30 7.42
C GLY A 104 8.10 -16.55 6.68
N LYS A 105 7.55 -17.54 7.39
CA LYS A 105 6.91 -18.72 6.76
C LYS A 105 5.75 -18.34 5.85
N CYS A 106 4.87 -17.46 6.31
CA CYS A 106 3.75 -16.97 5.50
C CYS A 106 4.22 -16.18 4.26
N LYS A 107 5.25 -15.34 4.40
CA LYS A 107 5.85 -14.61 3.28
C LYS A 107 6.47 -15.54 2.24
N ILE A 108 7.11 -16.63 2.64
CA ILE A 108 7.60 -17.67 1.70
C ILE A 108 6.43 -18.23 0.88
N LYS A 109 5.30 -18.55 1.52
CA LYS A 109 4.11 -19.06 0.83
C LYS A 109 3.52 -18.06 -0.15
N MET A 110 3.71 -16.77 0.10
CA MET A 110 3.28 -15.67 -0.77
C MET A 110 4.32 -15.30 -1.84
N GLY A 111 5.52 -15.87 -1.81
CA GLY A 111 6.62 -15.48 -2.70
C GLY A 111 7.25 -14.13 -2.36
N ASP A 112 7.02 -13.60 -1.16
CA ASP A 112 7.55 -12.32 -0.69
C ASP A 112 9.01 -12.48 -0.21
N PRO A 113 10.00 -11.91 -0.93
CA PRO A 113 11.42 -12.09 -0.60
C PRO A 113 11.83 -11.47 0.75
N THR A 114 11.01 -10.61 1.34
CA THR A 114 11.28 -10.02 2.65
C THR A 114 11.20 -11.03 3.79
N TYR A 115 10.80 -12.30 3.49
CA TYR A 115 10.89 -13.41 4.44
C TYR A 115 12.28 -13.60 5.02
N ILE A 116 13.34 -13.24 4.26
CA ILE A 116 14.73 -13.39 4.70
C ILE A 116 14.97 -12.59 5.98
N LYS A 117 14.54 -11.32 6.02
CA LYS A 117 14.66 -10.45 7.21
C LYS A 117 13.90 -11.02 8.41
N ASP A 118 12.72 -11.55 8.17
CA ASP A 118 11.90 -12.14 9.22
C ASP A 118 12.54 -13.43 9.76
N LEU A 119 13.00 -14.31 8.89
CA LEU A 119 13.66 -15.54 9.33
C LEU A 119 15.01 -15.29 10.04
N GLN A 120 15.74 -14.24 9.69
CA GLN A 120 16.93 -13.81 10.44
C GLN A 120 16.61 -13.43 11.88
N LYS A 121 15.44 -12.83 12.13
CA LYS A 121 14.92 -12.48 13.45
C LYS A 121 14.09 -13.59 14.10
N GLY A 122 13.79 -14.65 13.35
CA GLY A 122 12.96 -15.78 13.77
C GLY A 122 13.73 -16.85 14.59
N GLY A 123 14.80 -16.46 15.29
CA GLY A 123 15.58 -17.31 16.16
C GLY A 123 16.29 -18.46 15.43
N LYS A 124 16.62 -19.52 16.18
CA LYS A 124 17.35 -20.69 15.65
C LYS A 124 16.61 -21.39 14.52
N GLU A 125 15.28 -21.48 14.60
CA GLU A 125 14.46 -22.13 13.55
C GLU A 125 14.44 -21.30 12.26
N GLY A 126 14.36 -19.99 12.36
CA GLY A 126 14.44 -19.08 11.21
C GLY A 126 15.78 -19.21 10.48
N ILE A 127 16.87 -19.21 11.22
CA ILE A 127 18.23 -19.42 10.68
C ILE A 127 18.37 -20.80 10.01
N ALA A 128 17.84 -21.85 10.64
CA ALA A 128 17.86 -23.20 10.07
C ALA A 128 17.06 -23.28 8.76
N MET A 129 15.94 -22.57 8.69
CA MET A 129 15.10 -22.50 7.49
C MET A 129 15.79 -21.73 6.36
N LEU A 130 16.49 -20.64 6.65
CA LEU A 130 17.31 -19.91 5.67
C LEU A 130 18.39 -20.82 5.06
N LYS A 131 19.11 -21.59 5.87
CA LYS A 131 20.11 -22.56 5.39
C LYS A 131 19.49 -23.60 4.45
N LYS A 132 18.32 -24.14 4.78
CA LYS A 132 17.60 -25.09 3.89
C LYS A 132 17.21 -24.46 2.55
N LEU A 133 16.97 -23.15 2.51
CA LEU A 133 16.64 -22.42 1.30
C LEU A 133 17.88 -21.96 0.51
N GLY A 134 19.10 -22.38 0.92
CA GLY A 134 20.35 -21.96 0.29
C GLY A 134 20.67 -20.48 0.49
N LYS A 135 20.10 -19.85 1.54
CA LYS A 135 20.34 -18.48 1.93
C LYS A 135 21.20 -18.48 3.19
N GLU A 136 22.49 -18.16 3.08
CA GLU A 136 23.34 -18.05 4.28
C GLU A 136 22.92 -16.82 5.12
N PRO A 137 22.86 -16.97 6.47
CA PRO A 137 22.68 -15.82 7.34
C PRO A 137 23.97 -15.00 7.32
N THR A 138 24.00 -13.90 6.61
CA THR A 138 25.10 -12.94 6.68
C THR A 138 25.11 -12.32 8.08
N THR A 139 26.08 -12.74 8.89
CA THR A 139 26.45 -12.08 10.15
C THR A 139 27.16 -10.77 9.79
N THR A 140 26.39 -9.74 9.57
CA THR A 140 26.91 -8.36 9.64
C THR A 140 25.78 -7.41 9.95
N THR A 141 25.86 -6.82 11.11
CA THR A 141 25.19 -5.60 11.53
C THR A 141 25.56 -4.47 10.56
N SER A 142 24.78 -4.31 9.52
CA SER A 142 24.61 -3.05 8.82
C SER A 142 23.31 -3.12 8.03
N GLN A 143 22.48 -2.08 8.24
CA GLN A 143 21.31 -1.79 7.46
C GLN A 143 21.72 -1.58 5.97
N ASN A 144 21.85 -2.68 5.24
CA ASN A 144 21.78 -2.62 3.79
C ASN A 144 20.54 -3.41 3.40
N ASP A 145 19.46 -2.69 3.14
CA ASP A 145 18.36 -3.23 2.37
C ASP A 145 18.96 -3.82 1.09
N ILE A 146 18.77 -5.13 0.86
CA ILE A 146 19.09 -5.69 -0.45
C ILE A 146 18.09 -5.02 -1.39
N GLU A 147 18.56 -3.99 -2.06
CA GLU A 147 17.79 -3.29 -3.07
C GLU A 147 17.52 -4.29 -4.20
N ILE A 148 16.25 -4.63 -4.41
CA ILE A 148 15.85 -5.45 -5.55
C ILE A 148 16.04 -4.58 -6.79
N ILE A 149 17.12 -4.82 -7.53
CA ILE A 149 17.37 -4.14 -8.80
C ILE A 149 16.59 -4.88 -9.88
N SER A 150 15.68 -4.17 -10.50
CA SER A 150 14.87 -4.67 -11.61
C SER A 150 15.51 -4.36 -12.95
N ASP A 151 15.10 -5.08 -13.98
CA ASP A 151 15.49 -4.82 -15.36
C ASP A 151 15.03 -3.43 -15.88
N VAL A 152 14.04 -2.82 -15.23
CA VAL A 152 13.60 -1.44 -15.54
C VAL A 152 14.38 -0.37 -14.78
N ASP A 153 15.17 -0.75 -13.77
CA ASP A 153 16.04 0.17 -13.01
C ASP A 153 17.36 0.44 -13.75
N THR A 154 17.78 -0.54 -14.54
CA THR A 154 18.98 -0.50 -15.36
C THR A 154 18.62 -0.24 -16.81
N ASP A 155 19.60 0.08 -17.65
CA ASP A 155 19.44 0.25 -19.08
C ASP A 155 18.30 1.21 -19.49
N ILE A 156 18.08 2.26 -18.69
CA ILE A 156 17.06 3.28 -18.98
C ILE A 156 17.46 3.99 -20.26
N PRO A 157 16.64 3.94 -21.33
CA PRO A 157 17.01 4.51 -22.63
C PRO A 157 17.26 6.02 -22.52
N ALA A 158 18.43 6.44 -22.93
CA ALA A 158 18.78 7.85 -23.03
C ALA A 158 18.57 8.33 -24.49
N MET A 159 17.63 9.25 -24.68
CA MET A 159 17.17 9.66 -26.00
C MET A 159 17.62 11.10 -26.38
N GLY A 160 18.89 11.44 -26.16
CA GLY A 160 19.43 12.74 -26.58
C GLY A 160 18.94 13.93 -25.75
N ARG A 161 19.42 15.14 -26.09
CA ARG A 161 19.17 16.35 -25.29
C ARG A 161 17.74 16.88 -25.45
N ASN A 162 17.14 17.21 -24.32
CA ASN A 162 16.01 18.14 -24.06
C ASN A 162 15.13 18.51 -25.26
N THR A 163 14.28 17.58 -25.65
CA THR A 163 13.26 17.86 -26.66
C THR A 163 11.92 18.23 -26.06
N ASN A 164 11.76 18.05 -24.74
CA ASN A 164 10.47 18.17 -24.02
C ASN A 164 10.49 19.24 -22.92
N ASN A 165 11.03 20.43 -23.28
CA ASN A 165 11.28 21.52 -22.33
C ASN A 165 10.03 22.27 -21.85
N LYS A 166 8.85 21.94 -22.36
CA LYS A 166 7.54 22.49 -21.91
C LYS A 166 6.65 21.45 -21.28
N THR A 167 7.20 20.32 -20.87
CA THR A 167 6.50 19.34 -20.04
C THR A 167 6.98 19.49 -18.61
N PHE A 168 6.02 19.55 -17.69
CA PHE A 168 6.22 19.72 -16.27
C PHE A 168 5.67 18.50 -15.53
N VAL A 169 6.38 18.02 -14.52
CA VAL A 169 6.06 16.76 -13.87
C VAL A 169 5.97 16.94 -12.36
N VAL A 170 4.91 16.42 -11.77
CA VAL A 170 4.78 16.24 -10.32
C VAL A 170 4.75 14.75 -10.02
N ILE A 171 5.65 14.29 -9.16
CA ILE A 171 5.73 12.92 -8.68
C ILE A 171 5.48 12.94 -7.18
N ILE A 172 4.42 12.27 -6.73
CA ILE A 172 4.06 12.09 -5.33
C ILE A 172 4.17 10.60 -5.02
N ALA A 173 5.08 10.25 -4.10
CA ALA A 173 5.41 8.87 -3.76
C ALA A 173 5.26 8.67 -2.23
N ASN A 174 4.06 8.29 -1.79
CA ASN A 174 3.73 8.11 -0.39
C ASN A 174 3.90 6.64 0.00
N GLU A 175 5.07 6.32 0.55
CA GLU A 175 5.40 4.99 1.04
C GLU A 175 5.12 4.84 2.53
N LYS A 176 5.43 5.88 3.33
CA LYS A 176 5.30 5.88 4.79
C LYS A 176 4.27 6.90 5.24
N TYR A 177 3.53 6.54 6.27
CA TYR A 177 2.47 7.36 6.85
C TYR A 177 2.77 7.62 8.33
N LEU A 178 2.33 8.77 8.86
CA LEU A 178 2.53 9.12 10.26
C LEU A 178 1.67 8.27 11.19
N GLU A 179 0.46 7.91 10.73
CA GLU A 179 -0.44 7.03 11.47
C GLU A 179 0.07 5.58 11.48
N ASN A 180 0.25 5.02 12.69
CA ASN A 180 0.80 3.68 12.89
C ASN A 180 -0.08 2.54 12.36
N ASN A 181 -1.38 2.78 12.20
CA ASN A 181 -2.37 1.83 11.68
C ASN A 181 -2.43 1.78 10.14
N ILE A 182 -1.75 2.70 9.46
CA ILE A 182 -1.64 2.71 8.00
C ILE A 182 -0.36 1.98 7.60
N SER A 183 -0.50 0.89 6.82
CA SER A 183 0.66 0.14 6.35
C SER A 183 1.46 0.92 5.30
N GLN A 184 2.72 0.58 5.15
CA GLN A 184 3.56 1.16 4.10
C GLN A 184 3.09 0.69 2.72
N VAL A 185 3.18 1.58 1.73
CA VAL A 185 3.02 1.23 0.31
C VAL A 185 4.39 0.84 -0.23
N CYS A 186 4.70 -0.47 -0.20
CA CYS A 186 5.99 -0.96 -0.64
C CYS A 186 6.37 -0.43 -2.03
N TYR A 187 7.62 0.02 -2.14
CA TYR A 187 8.25 0.50 -3.38
C TYR A 187 7.72 1.82 -3.93
N ALA A 188 6.81 2.55 -3.27
CA ALA A 188 6.27 3.79 -3.82
C ALA A 188 7.36 4.83 -4.09
N GLN A 189 8.32 4.99 -3.17
CA GLN A 189 9.43 5.95 -3.35
C GLN A 189 10.35 5.52 -4.48
N LYS A 190 10.73 4.25 -4.53
CA LYS A 190 11.54 3.69 -5.61
C LYS A 190 10.85 3.87 -6.98
N ASP A 191 9.56 3.58 -7.04
CA ASP A 191 8.73 3.77 -8.23
C ASP A 191 8.80 5.22 -8.73
N GLY A 192 8.62 6.18 -7.83
CA GLY A 192 8.72 7.60 -8.14
C GLY A 192 10.12 8.02 -8.62
N ASP A 193 11.17 7.53 -7.96
CA ASP A 193 12.56 7.85 -8.30
C ASP A 193 12.95 7.26 -9.66
N VAL A 194 12.57 6.02 -9.96
CA VAL A 194 12.83 5.39 -11.25
C VAL A 194 12.01 6.07 -12.36
N PHE A 195 10.71 6.37 -12.11
CA PHE A 195 9.88 7.10 -13.06
C PHE A 195 10.48 8.48 -13.39
N LYS A 196 11.03 9.21 -12.38
CA LYS A 196 11.79 10.43 -12.61
C LYS A 196 12.94 10.22 -13.58
N GLN A 197 13.71 9.13 -13.47
CA GLN A 197 14.80 8.83 -14.38
C GLN A 197 14.31 8.61 -15.82
N TYR A 198 13.16 7.94 -15.99
CA TYR A 198 12.54 7.82 -17.33
C TYR A 198 12.06 9.17 -17.87
N CYS A 199 11.49 10.03 -17.04
CA CYS A 199 11.12 11.39 -17.45
C CYS A 199 12.33 12.16 -17.98
N ILE A 200 13.47 12.10 -17.29
CA ILE A 200 14.70 12.80 -17.69
C ILE A 200 15.33 12.14 -18.92
N LYS A 201 15.65 10.84 -18.83
CA LYS A 201 16.48 10.16 -19.82
C LYS A 201 15.70 9.76 -21.08
N THR A 202 14.49 9.22 -20.90
CA THR A 202 13.71 8.62 -21.98
C THR A 202 12.75 9.63 -22.61
N LEU A 203 12.09 10.46 -21.81
CA LEU A 203 11.14 11.46 -22.30
C LEU A 203 11.80 12.81 -22.59
N GLY A 204 13.05 13.03 -22.20
CA GLY A 204 13.82 14.25 -22.46
C GLY A 204 13.31 15.48 -21.71
N ILE A 205 12.68 15.29 -20.54
CA ILE A 205 12.16 16.38 -19.71
C ILE A 205 13.29 16.93 -18.84
N PRO A 206 13.52 18.25 -18.81
CA PRO A 206 14.52 18.87 -17.96
C PRO A 206 14.28 18.55 -16.48
N ALA A 207 15.35 18.27 -15.71
CA ALA A 207 15.24 17.89 -14.30
C ALA A 207 14.61 19.00 -13.44
N GLU A 208 14.82 20.27 -13.81
CA GLU A 208 14.22 21.44 -13.18
C GLU A 208 12.71 21.56 -13.37
N ASN A 209 12.15 20.85 -14.36
CA ASN A 209 10.72 20.77 -14.59
C ASN A 209 10.05 19.62 -13.83
N ILE A 210 10.79 18.92 -12.97
CA ILE A 210 10.29 17.74 -12.26
C ILE A 210 10.34 17.94 -10.76
N HIS A 211 9.19 18.01 -10.14
CA HIS A 211 9.07 18.02 -8.69
C HIS A 211 8.79 16.61 -8.16
N VAL A 212 9.54 16.20 -7.14
CA VAL A 212 9.33 14.92 -6.44
C VAL A 212 9.02 15.19 -4.99
N ARG A 213 7.97 14.54 -4.48
CA ARG A 213 7.54 14.56 -3.08
C ARG A 213 7.43 13.14 -2.56
N ASN A 214 8.42 12.74 -1.77
CA ASN A 214 8.40 11.48 -1.03
C ASN A 214 7.70 11.69 0.30
N ASN A 215 6.68 10.87 0.59
CA ASN A 215 5.82 10.98 1.78
C ASN A 215 5.22 12.38 1.93
N ALA A 216 4.58 12.85 0.87
CA ALA A 216 3.97 14.17 0.81
C ALA A 216 2.85 14.33 1.83
N THR A 217 2.90 15.39 2.62
CA THR A 217 1.79 15.84 3.44
C THR A 217 0.69 16.48 2.59
N ARG A 218 -0.51 16.61 3.15
CA ARG A 218 -1.62 17.28 2.46
C ARG A 218 -1.28 18.69 1.99
N ASN A 219 -0.56 19.44 2.82
CA ASN A 219 -0.13 20.80 2.47
C ASN A 219 0.92 20.80 1.35
N GLN A 220 1.82 19.81 1.32
CA GLN A 220 2.77 19.66 0.21
C GLN A 220 2.05 19.31 -1.09
N MET A 221 1.05 18.41 -1.07
CA MET A 221 0.24 18.11 -2.26
C MET A 221 -0.48 19.36 -2.78
N ARG A 222 -1.05 20.19 -1.89
CA ARG A 222 -1.66 21.49 -2.26
C ARG A 222 -0.64 22.46 -2.86
N SER A 223 0.58 22.47 -2.34
CA SER A 223 1.67 23.31 -2.87
C SER A 223 2.04 22.93 -4.30
N GLU A 224 2.07 21.63 -4.62
CA GLU A 224 2.33 21.17 -6.00
C GLU A 224 1.20 21.56 -6.96
N MET A 225 -0.06 21.49 -6.52
CA MET A 225 -1.19 21.97 -7.32
C MET A 225 -1.09 23.48 -7.62
N LYS A 226 -0.65 24.27 -6.60
CA LYS A 226 -0.40 25.71 -6.82
C LYS A 226 0.76 25.94 -7.80
N TRP A 227 1.82 25.14 -7.72
CA TRP A 227 2.93 25.21 -8.69
C TRP A 227 2.44 24.91 -10.12
N LEU A 228 1.64 23.84 -10.32
CA LEU A 228 1.06 23.53 -11.63
C LEU A 228 0.18 24.64 -12.16
N ASN A 229 -0.59 25.31 -11.31
CA ASN A 229 -1.38 26.48 -11.69
C ASN A 229 -0.49 27.67 -12.14
N ASN A 230 0.64 27.90 -11.47
CA ASN A 230 1.60 28.91 -11.90
C ASN A 230 2.22 28.58 -13.26
N ILE A 231 2.52 27.29 -13.51
CA ILE A 231 3.00 26.82 -14.84
C ILE A 231 1.94 27.07 -15.92
N ALA A 232 0.68 26.71 -15.65
CA ALA A 232 -0.42 26.95 -16.59
C ALA A 232 -0.60 28.43 -16.91
N ASN A 233 -0.48 29.31 -15.92
CA ASN A 233 -0.54 30.75 -16.11
C ASN A 233 0.65 31.29 -16.92
N ALA A 234 1.84 30.73 -16.73
CA ALA A 234 3.05 31.19 -17.42
C ALA A 234 3.17 30.68 -18.85
N PHE A 235 2.77 29.47 -19.14
CA PHE A 235 3.01 28.78 -20.42
C PHE A 235 1.74 28.49 -21.23
N GLY A 236 0.60 28.40 -20.58
CA GLY A 236 -0.70 28.15 -21.21
C GLY A 236 -0.72 26.86 -22.04
N GLU A 237 -1.42 26.86 -23.15
CA GLU A 237 -1.55 25.74 -24.09
C GLU A 237 -0.22 25.29 -24.74
N LYS A 238 0.89 25.94 -24.44
CA LYS A 238 2.22 25.51 -24.89
C LYS A 238 2.84 24.50 -23.90
N SER A 239 2.21 24.24 -22.76
CA SER A 239 2.73 23.33 -21.74
C SER A 239 1.95 22.03 -21.67
N ASN A 240 2.63 20.98 -21.28
CA ASN A 240 2.07 19.67 -20.92
C ASN A 240 2.38 19.37 -19.46
N ILE A 241 1.50 18.66 -18.80
CA ILE A 241 1.66 18.27 -17.41
C ILE A 241 1.59 16.74 -17.30
N ILE A 242 2.48 16.17 -16.51
CA ILE A 242 2.41 14.77 -16.08
C ILE A 242 2.32 14.76 -14.56
N VAL A 243 1.34 14.05 -14.02
CA VAL A 243 1.25 13.79 -12.59
C VAL A 243 1.36 12.29 -12.36
N TYR A 244 2.28 11.89 -11.50
CA TYR A 244 2.41 10.52 -11.03
C TYR A 244 2.15 10.49 -9.54
N TYR A 245 1.26 9.59 -9.12
CA TYR A 245 0.98 9.32 -7.72
C TYR A 245 1.14 7.83 -7.44
N SER A 246 1.92 7.48 -6.43
CA SER A 246 1.98 6.14 -5.85
C SER A 246 1.76 6.23 -4.35
N GLY A 247 0.73 5.54 -3.84
CA GLY A 247 0.34 5.64 -2.44
C GLY A 247 -1.02 5.01 -2.18
N HIS A 248 -1.54 5.17 -0.95
CA HIS A 248 -2.89 4.74 -0.63
C HIS A 248 -3.95 5.66 -1.25
N GLY A 249 -5.00 5.02 -1.76
CA GLY A 249 -6.29 5.63 -1.97
C GLY A 249 -7.23 5.27 -0.82
N MET A 250 -8.12 6.17 -0.46
CA MET A 250 -9.10 5.97 0.60
C MET A 250 -10.51 6.18 0.03
N PRO A 251 -11.41 5.19 0.14
CA PRO A 251 -12.83 5.39 -0.19
C PRO A 251 -13.58 6.01 0.99
N ASP A 252 -14.60 6.77 0.69
CA ASP A 252 -15.61 7.21 1.64
C ASP A 252 -16.92 6.46 1.35
N GLU A 253 -17.33 5.61 2.31
CA GLU A 253 -18.50 4.75 2.17
C GLU A 253 -19.81 5.51 2.13
N GLU A 254 -19.92 6.59 2.90
CA GLU A 254 -21.14 7.35 3.05
C GLU A 254 -21.45 8.14 1.78
N ASN A 255 -20.42 8.76 1.18
CA ASN A 255 -20.56 9.64 0.04
C ASN A 255 -20.14 9.00 -1.29
N GLN A 256 -19.63 7.76 -1.28
CA GLN A 256 -19.09 7.06 -2.45
C GLN A 256 -17.99 7.84 -3.19
N LYS A 257 -17.21 8.63 -2.43
CA LYS A 257 -16.10 9.43 -2.93
C LYS A 257 -14.77 8.72 -2.72
N ALA A 258 -13.77 9.16 -3.49
CA ALA A 258 -12.40 8.66 -3.39
C ALA A 258 -11.45 9.80 -2.99
N TYR A 259 -10.40 9.43 -2.27
CA TYR A 259 -9.39 10.37 -1.77
C TYR A 259 -8.00 9.79 -1.97
N LEU A 260 -7.02 10.65 -2.27
CA LEU A 260 -5.60 10.33 -2.16
C LEU A 260 -5.18 10.55 -0.70
N LEU A 261 -4.49 9.59 -0.11
CA LEU A 261 -4.07 9.67 1.28
C LEU A 261 -2.69 10.32 1.40
N PRO A 262 -2.57 11.52 1.99
CA PRO A 262 -1.29 12.14 2.29
C PRO A 262 -0.56 11.38 3.40
N SER A 263 0.75 11.61 3.56
CA SER A 263 1.54 10.95 4.61
C SER A 263 1.11 11.33 6.04
N ASP A 264 0.49 12.51 6.21
CA ASP A 264 -0.11 13.01 7.45
C ASP A 264 -1.62 12.78 7.53
N GLY A 265 -2.19 12.01 6.60
CA GLY A 265 -3.60 11.65 6.58
C GLY A 265 -3.96 10.58 7.62
N ILE A 266 -5.20 10.61 8.06
CA ILE A 266 -5.79 9.69 9.03
C ILE A 266 -6.72 8.72 8.30
N ALA A 267 -6.61 7.43 8.57
CA ALA A 267 -7.51 6.44 7.99
C ALA A 267 -8.97 6.70 8.40
N ASN A 268 -9.89 6.58 7.46
CA ASN A 268 -11.33 6.86 7.65
C ASN A 268 -11.70 8.32 7.95
N ASP A 269 -10.78 9.26 7.75
CA ASP A 269 -11.05 10.68 7.91
C ASP A 269 -10.88 11.42 6.57
N PRO A 270 -11.98 11.62 5.80
CA PRO A 270 -11.97 12.34 4.53
C PRO A 270 -11.41 13.78 4.64
N GLU A 271 -11.59 14.42 5.80
CA GLU A 271 -11.12 15.80 6.02
C GLU A 271 -9.59 15.89 6.06
N SER A 272 -8.90 14.82 6.49
CA SER A 272 -7.44 14.73 6.48
C SER A 272 -6.87 14.35 5.11
N ALA A 273 -7.69 13.80 4.22
CA ALA A 273 -7.30 13.29 2.92
C ALA A 273 -7.44 14.32 1.79
N TYR A 274 -6.95 14.01 0.60
CA TYR A 274 -7.04 14.88 -0.57
C TYR A 274 -8.10 14.34 -1.53
N SER A 275 -9.23 15.04 -1.63
CA SER A 275 -10.37 14.62 -2.48
C SER A 275 -9.94 14.44 -3.94
N LEU A 276 -10.24 13.27 -4.51
CA LEU A 276 -9.92 12.93 -5.91
C LEU A 276 -10.76 13.80 -6.87
N GLU A 277 -12.02 14.07 -6.54
CA GLU A 277 -12.90 15.00 -7.26
C GLU A 277 -12.27 16.41 -7.32
N SER A 278 -11.85 16.94 -6.16
CA SER A 278 -11.18 18.23 -6.07
C SER A 278 -9.88 18.27 -6.86
N PHE A 279 -9.10 17.18 -6.81
CA PHE A 279 -7.86 17.05 -7.55
C PHE A 279 -8.10 17.12 -9.07
N TYR A 280 -9.05 16.36 -9.60
CA TYR A 280 -9.37 16.39 -11.02
C TYR A 280 -9.98 17.71 -11.47
N ASN A 281 -10.83 18.32 -10.65
CA ASN A 281 -11.41 19.63 -10.95
C ASN A 281 -10.33 20.72 -11.03
N GLN A 282 -9.35 20.70 -10.11
CA GLN A 282 -8.22 21.64 -10.15
C GLN A 282 -7.35 21.42 -11.38
N LEU A 283 -7.04 20.17 -11.73
CA LEU A 283 -6.29 19.85 -12.96
C LEU A 283 -7.08 20.27 -14.20
N GLY A 284 -8.36 19.93 -14.28
CA GLY A 284 -9.20 20.24 -15.42
C GLY A 284 -9.44 21.73 -15.68
N ALA A 285 -9.24 22.57 -14.65
CA ALA A 285 -9.30 24.03 -14.77
C ALA A 285 -8.03 24.66 -15.33
N LEU A 286 -6.92 23.91 -15.44
CA LEU A 286 -5.66 24.41 -15.96
C LEU A 286 -5.74 24.58 -17.50
N ASN A 287 -5.42 25.77 -17.98
CA ASN A 287 -5.33 26.04 -19.41
C ASN A 287 -3.97 25.56 -19.95
N VAL A 288 -3.86 24.28 -20.25
CA VAL A 288 -2.65 23.64 -20.80
C VAL A 288 -3.01 22.71 -21.96
N ASN A 289 -2.02 22.31 -22.76
CA ASN A 289 -2.25 21.44 -23.92
C ASN A 289 -2.75 20.04 -23.52
N SER A 290 -2.13 19.43 -22.50
CA SER A 290 -2.52 18.10 -22.01
C SER A 290 -2.08 17.88 -20.57
N ILE A 291 -2.84 17.06 -19.84
CA ILE A 291 -2.53 16.59 -18.50
C ILE A 291 -2.69 15.08 -18.46
N VAL A 292 -1.61 14.38 -18.21
CA VAL A 292 -1.58 12.92 -18.06
C VAL A 292 -1.36 12.56 -16.60
N VAL A 293 -2.29 11.82 -16.03
CA VAL A 293 -2.23 11.40 -14.62
C VAL A 293 -2.05 9.88 -14.55
N PHE A 294 -0.98 9.44 -13.91
CA PHE A 294 -0.73 8.04 -13.56
C PHE A 294 -1.02 7.85 -12.08
N LEU A 295 -1.98 6.97 -11.74
CA LEU A 295 -2.38 6.68 -10.36
C LEU A 295 -2.07 5.23 -10.02
N ASP A 296 -0.96 4.99 -9.34
CA ASP A 296 -0.65 3.70 -8.74
C ASP A 296 -1.21 3.63 -7.31
N ALA A 297 -2.53 3.57 -7.22
CA ALA A 297 -3.30 3.55 -5.99
C ALA A 297 -4.53 2.64 -6.14
N CYS A 298 -5.02 2.11 -5.01
CA CYS A 298 -6.29 1.40 -4.93
C CYS A 298 -7.29 2.17 -4.07
N PHE A 299 -8.55 2.19 -4.51
CA PHE A 299 -9.64 2.88 -3.83
C PHE A 299 -10.69 1.91 -3.27
N SER A 300 -10.36 0.63 -3.18
CA SER A 300 -11.23 -0.43 -2.65
C SER A 300 -11.31 -0.51 -1.13
N GLY A 301 -10.54 0.33 -0.42
CA GLY A 301 -10.39 0.26 1.04
C GLY A 301 -9.40 -0.82 1.52
N PHE A 302 -8.79 -1.57 0.60
CA PHE A 302 -7.73 -2.51 0.91
C PHE A 302 -6.35 -1.87 0.73
N GLN A 303 -5.42 -2.25 1.61
CA GLN A 303 -4.02 -1.88 1.47
C GLN A 303 -3.30 -2.84 0.50
N ARG A 304 -2.18 -2.42 -0.09
CA ARG A 304 -1.40 -3.25 -1.03
C ARG A 304 -0.89 -4.56 -0.44
N ASP A 305 -0.64 -4.60 0.85
CA ASP A 305 -0.21 -5.79 1.60
C ASP A 305 -1.37 -6.70 2.02
N GLY A 306 -2.61 -6.37 1.63
CA GLY A 306 -3.82 -7.13 1.94
C GLY A 306 -4.49 -6.74 3.25
N GLY A 307 -3.95 -5.77 4.00
CA GLY A 307 -4.62 -5.16 5.15
C GLY A 307 -5.81 -4.31 4.72
N MET A 308 -6.65 -3.89 5.68
CA MET A 308 -7.73 -2.93 5.45
C MET A 308 -7.29 -1.55 5.90
N LEU A 309 -7.45 -0.55 5.04
CA LEU A 309 -7.22 0.85 5.38
C LEU A 309 -8.38 1.40 6.23
N THR A 310 -9.58 0.87 5.98
CA THR A 310 -10.82 1.27 6.65
C THR A 310 -11.36 0.10 7.47
N ALA A 311 -11.94 0.38 8.64
CA ALA A 311 -12.54 -0.61 9.53
C ALA A 311 -13.88 -1.18 9.01
N THR A 312 -14.06 -1.22 7.69
CA THR A 312 -15.30 -1.60 7.07
C THR A 312 -15.51 -3.12 7.00
N LYS A 313 -16.75 -3.52 6.87
CA LYS A 313 -17.28 -4.88 6.96
C LYS A 313 -16.75 -5.89 5.92
N GLY A 314 -15.53 -5.71 5.39
CA GLY A 314 -14.91 -6.64 4.44
C GLY A 314 -15.50 -6.60 3.02
N VAL A 315 -16.24 -5.55 2.70
CA VAL A 315 -16.82 -5.34 1.36
C VAL A 315 -15.98 -4.31 0.62
N ALA A 316 -15.51 -4.65 -0.58
CA ALA A 316 -14.86 -3.69 -1.46
C ALA A 316 -15.83 -2.58 -1.84
N ILE A 317 -15.43 -1.34 -1.63
CA ILE A 317 -16.24 -0.17 -1.98
C ILE A 317 -15.82 0.24 -3.39
N LYS A 318 -16.82 0.45 -4.25
CA LYS A 318 -16.60 1.02 -5.59
C LYS A 318 -16.95 2.51 -5.54
N PRO A 319 -15.97 3.42 -5.44
CA PRO A 319 -16.24 4.84 -5.55
C PRO A 319 -16.89 5.17 -6.90
N LYS A 320 -17.72 6.20 -6.90
CA LYS A 320 -18.33 6.73 -8.13
C LYS A 320 -17.21 7.25 -9.04
N GLU A 321 -17.31 6.96 -10.33
CA GLU A 321 -16.38 7.51 -11.32
C GLU A 321 -16.50 9.03 -11.38
N GLU A 322 -15.36 9.71 -11.19
CA GLU A 322 -15.32 11.17 -11.20
C GLU A 322 -15.32 11.68 -12.64
N LYS A 323 -16.11 12.75 -12.89
CA LYS A 323 -16.15 13.38 -14.20
C LYS A 323 -14.88 14.20 -14.45
N LEU A 324 -14.21 13.94 -15.57
CA LEU A 324 -13.04 14.71 -16.00
C LEU A 324 -13.45 15.90 -16.88
N ASN A 325 -12.90 17.07 -16.58
CA ASN A 325 -13.03 18.28 -17.37
C ASN A 325 -11.67 18.68 -17.98
N GLY A 326 -11.65 19.62 -18.93
CA GLY A 326 -10.43 20.14 -19.53
C GLY A 326 -9.66 19.10 -20.38
N ASN A 327 -8.34 19.17 -20.35
CA ASN A 327 -7.45 18.34 -21.16
C ASN A 327 -6.80 17.23 -20.34
N VAL A 328 -7.58 16.53 -19.51
CA VAL A 328 -7.12 15.53 -18.54
C VAL A 328 -7.38 14.12 -19.06
N ILE A 329 -6.37 13.26 -18.96
CA ILE A 329 -6.46 11.82 -19.10
C ILE A 329 -5.87 11.16 -17.87
N VAL A 330 -6.58 10.19 -17.31
CA VAL A 330 -6.19 9.46 -16.12
C VAL A 330 -5.99 8.00 -16.46
N ILE A 331 -4.88 7.44 -15.99
CA ILE A 331 -4.51 6.04 -16.11
C ILE A 331 -4.31 5.52 -14.68
N SER A 332 -5.23 4.65 -14.24
CA SER A 332 -5.23 4.12 -12.88
C SER A 332 -4.77 2.67 -12.86
N ALA A 333 -4.09 2.28 -11.79
CA ALA A 333 -3.52 0.95 -11.61
C ALA A 333 -4.58 -0.15 -11.50
N SER A 334 -5.79 0.16 -11.03
CA SER A 334 -6.86 -0.81 -10.82
C SER A 334 -8.24 -0.15 -11.00
N LYS A 335 -9.26 -0.96 -11.19
CA LYS A 335 -10.66 -0.52 -11.04
C LYS A 335 -10.97 -0.16 -9.58
N GLY A 336 -12.03 0.60 -9.37
CA GLY A 336 -12.40 1.11 -8.05
C GLY A 336 -12.59 0.05 -6.96
N ASP A 337 -13.00 -1.15 -7.32
CA ASP A 337 -13.23 -2.30 -6.43
C ASP A 337 -12.07 -3.31 -6.39
N GLU A 338 -11.00 -3.07 -7.16
CA GLU A 338 -9.82 -3.93 -7.22
C GLU A 338 -8.65 -3.35 -6.43
N THR A 339 -7.70 -4.21 -6.05
CA THR A 339 -6.48 -3.83 -5.35
C THR A 339 -5.31 -3.69 -6.32
N ALA A 340 -4.49 -2.65 -6.16
CA ALA A 340 -3.20 -2.52 -6.82
C ALA A 340 -2.13 -3.30 -6.03
N TYR A 341 -1.48 -4.26 -6.67
CA TYR A 341 -0.52 -5.16 -6.02
C TYR A 341 0.92 -4.73 -6.23
N PRO A 342 1.83 -5.03 -5.28
CA PRO A 342 3.25 -4.94 -5.50
C PRO A 342 3.72 -6.11 -6.40
N TYR A 343 4.72 -5.87 -7.23
CA TYR A 343 5.46 -6.89 -7.96
C TYR A 343 6.76 -7.18 -7.20
N GLN A 344 6.65 -8.02 -6.17
CA GLN A 344 7.72 -8.28 -5.20
C GLN A 344 9.05 -8.66 -5.87
N GLU A 345 9.01 -9.56 -6.86
CA GLU A 345 10.21 -10.04 -7.56
C GLU A 345 10.95 -8.93 -8.33
N LYS A 346 10.26 -7.85 -8.63
CA LYS A 346 10.77 -6.71 -9.38
C LYS A 346 11.02 -5.47 -8.53
N GLY A 347 10.58 -5.48 -7.26
CA GLY A 347 10.74 -4.37 -6.35
C GLY A 347 10.04 -3.09 -6.82
N HIS A 348 8.84 -3.23 -7.38
CA HIS A 348 7.99 -2.15 -7.89
C HIS A 348 6.51 -2.41 -7.62
N GLY A 349 5.66 -1.40 -7.75
CA GLY A 349 4.24 -1.61 -8.00
C GLY A 349 4.04 -2.33 -9.33
N LEU A 350 3.06 -3.25 -9.39
CA LEU A 350 2.83 -4.05 -10.61
C LEU A 350 2.47 -3.16 -11.81
N PHE A 351 1.65 -2.14 -11.60
CA PHE A 351 1.31 -1.15 -12.61
C PHE A 351 2.54 -0.36 -13.05
N THR A 352 3.29 0.18 -12.11
CA THR A 352 4.47 0.99 -12.38
C THR A 352 5.55 0.20 -13.10
N TYR A 353 5.79 -1.06 -12.73
CA TYR A 353 6.73 -1.91 -13.44
C TYR A 353 6.39 -2.00 -14.94
N TYR A 354 5.13 -2.26 -15.30
CA TYR A 354 4.75 -2.39 -16.72
C TYR A 354 4.70 -1.04 -17.45
N LEU A 355 4.40 0.05 -16.75
CA LEU A 355 4.57 1.40 -17.28
C LEU A 355 6.04 1.65 -17.68
N LEU A 356 6.98 1.41 -16.77
CA LEU A 356 8.42 1.59 -17.01
C LEU A 356 8.92 0.62 -18.08
N LYS A 357 8.49 -0.65 -18.04
CA LYS A 357 8.89 -1.67 -19.02
C LYS A 357 8.49 -1.30 -20.45
N LYS A 358 7.30 -0.74 -20.62
CA LYS A 358 6.84 -0.30 -21.95
C LYS A 358 7.57 0.96 -22.41
N LEU A 359 7.81 1.92 -21.51
CA LEU A 359 8.64 3.09 -21.82
C LEU A 359 10.07 2.69 -22.20
N GLN A 360 10.64 1.68 -21.50
CA GLN A 360 11.96 1.13 -21.83
C GLN A 360 11.99 0.55 -23.24
N SER A 361 11.09 -0.38 -23.54
CA SER A 361 11.09 -1.12 -24.81
C SER A 361 10.75 -0.24 -26.01
N SER A 362 9.88 0.76 -25.84
CA SER A 362 9.52 1.72 -26.89
C SER A 362 10.48 2.91 -26.99
N LYS A 363 11.41 3.03 -26.04
CA LYS A 363 12.27 4.22 -25.90
C LYS A 363 11.45 5.52 -25.78
N GLY A 364 10.27 5.44 -25.18
CA GLY A 364 9.33 6.54 -25.00
C GLY A 364 8.56 6.95 -26.27
N ASP A 365 8.83 6.35 -27.42
CA ASP A 365 8.09 6.63 -28.66
C ASP A 365 6.87 5.71 -28.78
N ILE A 366 5.82 6.11 -28.12
CA ILE A 366 4.56 5.35 -28.03
C ILE A 366 3.39 6.28 -27.71
N THR A 367 2.22 5.98 -28.25
CA THR A 367 0.97 6.67 -27.88
C THR A 367 0.47 6.20 -26.51
N LEU A 368 -0.30 7.06 -25.82
CA LEU A 368 -0.92 6.67 -24.54
C LEU A 368 -1.84 5.47 -24.71
N LYS A 369 -2.58 5.36 -25.82
CA LYS A 369 -3.44 4.20 -26.10
C LYS A 369 -2.66 2.89 -26.17
N GLU A 370 -1.55 2.87 -26.89
CA GLU A 370 -0.69 1.68 -27.00
C GLU A 370 -0.01 1.34 -25.67
N LEU A 371 0.44 2.37 -24.93
CA LEU A 371 1.04 2.21 -23.60
C LEU A 371 0.06 1.56 -22.67
N VAL A 372 -1.18 2.06 -22.59
CA VAL A 372 -2.20 1.57 -21.66
C VAL A 372 -2.69 0.18 -22.03
N ASN A 373 -2.89 -0.12 -23.30
CA ASN A 373 -3.25 -1.47 -23.74
C ASN A 373 -2.19 -2.48 -23.27
N TYR A 374 -0.91 -2.16 -23.45
CA TYR A 374 0.17 -3.02 -22.97
C TYR A 374 0.13 -3.19 -21.45
N ILE A 375 -0.09 -2.11 -20.69
CA ILE A 375 -0.18 -2.16 -19.23
C ILE A 375 -1.36 -3.04 -18.82
N ILE A 376 -2.56 -2.84 -19.37
CA ILE A 376 -3.76 -3.60 -19.04
C ILE A 376 -3.52 -5.10 -19.24
N ASP A 377 -3.02 -5.50 -20.41
CA ASP A 377 -2.83 -6.91 -20.75
C ASP A 377 -1.83 -7.58 -19.80
N ASN A 378 -0.70 -6.95 -19.55
CA ASN A 378 0.36 -7.54 -18.74
C ASN A 378 0.06 -7.52 -17.23
N VAL A 379 -0.52 -6.42 -16.70
CA VAL A 379 -0.92 -6.33 -15.30
C VAL A 379 -2.00 -7.37 -15.00
N LYS A 380 -3.03 -7.47 -15.82
CA LYS A 380 -4.12 -8.43 -15.66
C LYS A 380 -3.63 -9.87 -15.64
N GLN A 381 -2.77 -10.25 -16.58
CA GLN A 381 -2.21 -11.60 -16.64
C GLN A 381 -1.31 -11.91 -15.44
N THR A 382 -0.45 -10.94 -15.07
CA THR A 382 0.51 -11.16 -13.98
C THR A 382 -0.17 -11.17 -12.62
N SER A 383 -1.16 -10.30 -12.39
CA SER A 383 -1.90 -10.29 -11.13
C SER A 383 -2.67 -11.60 -10.90
N MET A 384 -3.31 -12.14 -11.92
CA MET A 384 -3.97 -13.45 -11.84
C MET A 384 -2.97 -14.56 -11.51
N ARG A 385 -1.85 -14.60 -12.21
CA ARG A 385 -0.85 -15.67 -12.04
C ARG A 385 -0.13 -15.60 -10.69
N LYS A 386 0.15 -14.38 -10.17
CA LYS A 386 0.94 -14.19 -8.96
C LYS A 386 0.11 -14.05 -7.70
N ASN A 387 -1.05 -13.39 -7.79
CA ASN A 387 -1.86 -13.04 -6.63
C ASN A 387 -3.20 -13.79 -6.58
N SER A 388 -3.52 -14.60 -7.60
CA SER A 388 -4.82 -15.28 -7.76
C SER A 388 -6.02 -14.32 -7.71
N LYS A 389 -5.78 -13.03 -7.97
CA LYS A 389 -6.77 -11.97 -8.02
C LYS A 389 -6.49 -11.05 -9.20
N ILE A 390 -7.54 -10.51 -9.80
CA ILE A 390 -7.41 -9.62 -10.96
C ILE A 390 -7.08 -8.21 -10.49
N GLN A 391 -6.14 -7.57 -11.18
CA GLN A 391 -5.90 -6.14 -11.17
C GLN A 391 -6.04 -5.65 -12.61
N THR A 392 -7.02 -4.78 -12.85
CA THR A 392 -7.33 -4.26 -14.19
C THR A 392 -7.06 -2.77 -14.23
N PRO A 393 -5.94 -2.33 -14.80
CA PRO A 393 -5.70 -0.91 -15.04
C PRO A 393 -6.80 -0.32 -15.92
N THR A 394 -7.10 0.96 -15.70
CA THR A 394 -8.14 1.68 -16.44
C THR A 394 -7.58 2.95 -17.06
N ILE A 395 -8.21 3.39 -18.15
CA ILE A 395 -7.95 4.67 -18.78
C ILE A 395 -9.26 5.39 -19.04
N TYR A 396 -9.33 6.64 -18.67
CA TYR A 396 -10.45 7.51 -19.01
C TYR A 396 -9.97 8.95 -19.23
N ALA A 397 -10.63 9.66 -20.11
CA ALA A 397 -10.29 11.01 -20.52
C ALA A 397 -11.55 11.89 -20.52
N SER A 398 -11.36 13.20 -20.51
CA SER A 398 -12.48 14.14 -20.72
C SER A 398 -13.15 13.86 -22.07
N GLU A 399 -14.48 13.83 -22.09
CA GLU A 399 -15.30 13.38 -23.24
C GLU A 399 -14.99 14.13 -24.54
N HIS A 400 -14.77 15.44 -24.48
CA HIS A 400 -14.60 16.28 -25.67
C HIS A 400 -13.25 16.17 -26.38
N LYS A 401 -12.23 15.54 -25.76
CA LYS A 401 -10.87 15.43 -26.31
C LYS A 401 -10.27 14.03 -26.19
N SER A 402 -11.09 13.04 -25.93
CA SER A 402 -10.61 11.65 -25.65
C SER A 402 -9.75 11.10 -26.79
N GLU A 403 -10.16 11.24 -28.05
CA GLU A 403 -9.39 10.74 -29.19
C GLU A 403 -8.02 11.41 -29.34
N TYR A 404 -7.96 12.74 -29.17
CA TYR A 404 -6.70 13.46 -29.14
C TYR A 404 -5.79 12.99 -28.02
N LEU A 405 -6.32 12.90 -26.80
CA LEU A 405 -5.57 12.49 -25.61
C LEU A 405 -5.06 11.05 -25.69
N TYR A 406 -5.83 10.12 -26.26
CA TYR A 406 -5.39 8.73 -26.46
C TYR A 406 -4.24 8.61 -27.47
N ASN A 407 -4.16 9.49 -28.45
CA ASN A 407 -3.09 9.52 -29.47
C ASN A 407 -1.88 10.36 -29.05
N LEU A 408 -1.90 10.98 -27.87
CA LEU A 408 -0.73 11.69 -27.34
C LEU A 408 0.48 10.78 -27.17
N LYS A 409 1.65 11.32 -27.45
CA LYS A 409 2.93 10.75 -27.07
C LYS A 409 3.52 11.54 -25.91
N LEU A 410 4.05 10.84 -24.90
CA LEU A 410 4.72 11.49 -23.77
C LEU A 410 6.05 12.14 -24.18
N ARG A 411 6.66 11.62 -25.23
CA ARG A 411 7.87 12.16 -25.82
C ARG A 411 7.52 12.99 -27.05
N ASN A 412 8.01 14.23 -27.10
CA ASN A 412 7.97 15.06 -28.32
C ASN A 412 9.14 14.71 -29.22
N ASN A 413 8.85 14.25 -30.43
CA ASN A 413 9.85 13.91 -31.45
C ASN A 413 10.15 15.11 -32.43
N LYS A 414 9.84 16.35 -31.98
CA LYS A 414 10.08 17.56 -32.82
C LYS A 414 11.32 18.30 -32.37
#